data_218abff40c452b826428465807af9fe7
#
_entry.id   218abff40c452b826428465807af9fe7
#
_cell.length_a   1.000
_cell.length_b   1.000
_cell.length_c   1.000
_cell.angle_alpha   90.00
_cell.angle_beta   90.00
_cell.angle_gamma   90.00
#
_symmetry.space_group_name_H-M   'P 1'
#
loop_
_entity.id
_entity.type
_entity.pdbx_description
1 polymer ?
#
loop_
_entity_poly.entity_id
_entity_poly.type
_entity_poly.pdbx_seq_one_letter_code
_entity_poly.pdbx_strand_id
1 'polypeptide(L)'
;MCIRDSTSSQVNVGNLHRGDEKLFEARDYRQIPMLASRHDWTAPFIGETGAAHAIEDAMGITIPTRVAWIRTLLAEFSRITSHFTFLSWVGHHCDDAGLENAIATAIENARRIWQRCSGNRIHPMITRIGGLRIHPESEWQPTLGEWLDDANALVTWLRTALDATVGVRGVAVIPTNMIDRYGLSGPVSRASGVDLDTRRRTAVYDELKWPEVVIEPRGDAYSRLATLCNDAAVSSSLCRQILDRLPNLDGPLETRLPTTIKAPRGRTWTTIEAPWGRAGYLLESRGSTTPWRMALRTPTFANVQVLEAVLPGTRVDDVEATIASLGWTLGDLDK
;
A
#
# COMPACT_ATOMS: atom_id res chain seq x y z
N MET A 1 -1.58 21.52 -36.98
CA MET A 1 -2.77 21.05 -36.22
C MET A 1 -2.28 20.79 -34.81
N CYS A 2 -2.63 21.66 -33.85
CA CYS A 2 -2.27 21.42 -32.45
C CYS A 2 -3.24 20.38 -31.92
N ILE A 3 -2.77 19.18 -31.62
CA ILE A 3 -3.55 18.17 -30.91
C ILE A 3 -3.67 18.67 -29.48
N ARG A 4 -4.88 19.06 -29.08
CA ARG A 4 -5.15 19.62 -27.77
C ARG A 4 -5.66 18.58 -26.78
N ASP A 5 -6.30 17.54 -27.29
CA ASP A 5 -6.96 16.50 -26.52
C ASP A 5 -6.49 15.12 -26.94
N SER A 6 -6.43 14.18 -26.00
CA SER A 6 -6.18 12.78 -26.26
C SER A 6 -7.35 12.16 -27.03
N THR A 7 -7.09 11.44 -28.11
CA THR A 7 -8.14 10.79 -28.93
C THR A 7 -8.37 9.34 -28.55
N SER A 8 -7.33 8.66 -28.11
CA SER A 8 -7.36 7.27 -27.63
C SER A 8 -6.19 7.03 -26.69
N SER A 9 -6.32 6.01 -25.87
CA SER A 9 -5.25 5.55 -24.98
C SER A 9 -5.22 4.03 -24.93
N GLN A 10 -4.04 3.48 -24.77
CA GLN A 10 -3.82 2.05 -24.61
C GLN A 10 -2.80 1.83 -23.50
N VAL A 11 -3.14 0.97 -22.54
CA VAL A 11 -2.24 0.57 -21.45
C VAL A 11 -1.51 -0.72 -21.83
N ASN A 12 -0.21 -0.62 -22.08
CA ASN A 12 0.62 -1.78 -22.37
C ASN A 12 1.32 -2.25 -21.09
N VAL A 13 0.87 -3.37 -20.53
CA VAL A 13 1.45 -4.01 -19.35
C VAL A 13 2.44 -5.11 -19.77
N GLY A 14 3.31 -5.52 -18.83
CA GLY A 14 4.22 -6.65 -19.00
C GLY A 14 5.68 -6.27 -19.25
N ASN A 15 6.01 -4.99 -19.42
CA ASN A 15 7.40 -4.56 -19.66
C ASN A 15 8.34 -4.82 -18.45
N LEU A 16 7.80 -4.93 -17.24
CA LEU A 16 8.53 -5.29 -16.03
C LEU A 16 8.07 -6.66 -15.49
N HIS A 17 7.42 -7.49 -16.30
CA HIS A 17 6.98 -8.81 -15.84
C HIS A 17 8.17 -9.70 -15.51
N ARG A 18 8.25 -10.14 -14.24
CA ARG A 18 9.36 -10.93 -13.67
C ARG A 18 8.94 -12.32 -13.26
N GLY A 19 7.68 -12.69 -13.49
CA GLY A 19 7.13 -13.99 -13.17
C GLY A 19 7.01 -14.24 -11.67
N ASP A 20 6.62 -13.25 -10.87
CA ASP A 20 6.57 -13.32 -9.41
C ASP A 20 5.69 -14.50 -8.95
N GLU A 21 4.52 -14.70 -9.56
CA GLU A 21 3.65 -15.83 -9.24
C GLU A 21 4.30 -17.19 -9.55
N LYS A 22 5.09 -17.27 -10.63
CA LYS A 22 5.83 -18.49 -10.98
C LYS A 22 7.00 -18.76 -10.03
N LEU A 23 7.66 -17.71 -9.56
CA LEU A 23 8.69 -17.83 -8.54
C LEU A 23 8.13 -18.35 -7.22
N PHE A 24 6.92 -17.95 -6.82
CA PHE A 24 6.28 -18.49 -5.62
C PHE A 24 6.09 -20.00 -5.69
N GLU A 25 5.72 -20.55 -6.84
CA GLU A 25 5.54 -21.99 -7.03
C GLU A 25 6.85 -22.79 -6.85
N ALA A 26 7.99 -22.15 -7.14
CA ALA A 26 9.32 -22.77 -7.08
C ALA A 26 10.04 -22.55 -5.73
N ARG A 27 9.43 -21.86 -4.78
CA ARG A 27 10.07 -21.51 -3.49
C ARG A 27 9.34 -22.13 -2.31
N ASP A 28 10.13 -22.49 -1.28
CA ASP A 28 9.60 -22.88 0.02
C ASP A 28 8.73 -21.74 0.60
N TYR A 29 7.67 -22.11 1.33
CA TYR A 29 6.75 -21.15 1.93
C TYR A 29 7.46 -20.04 2.71
N ARG A 30 8.55 -20.32 3.41
CA ARG A 30 9.32 -19.32 4.17
C ARG A 30 9.99 -18.24 3.32
N GLN A 31 10.23 -18.52 2.04
CA GLN A 31 10.87 -17.60 1.11
C GLN A 31 9.86 -16.67 0.44
N ILE A 32 8.58 -17.04 0.42
CA ILE A 32 7.53 -16.31 -0.30
C ILE A 32 7.32 -14.88 0.24
N PRO A 33 7.22 -14.63 1.57
CA PRO A 33 7.07 -13.26 2.05
C PRO A 33 8.21 -12.33 1.61
N MET A 34 9.44 -12.84 1.53
CA MET A 34 10.59 -12.06 1.07
C MET A 34 10.51 -11.71 -0.43
N LEU A 35 9.93 -12.59 -1.25
CA LEU A 35 9.67 -12.31 -2.67
C LEU A 35 8.50 -11.33 -2.82
N ALA A 36 7.45 -11.51 -2.03
CA ALA A 36 6.26 -10.66 -2.06
C ALA A 36 6.55 -9.19 -1.70
N SER A 37 7.62 -8.90 -0.92
CA SER A 37 8.05 -7.52 -0.66
C SER A 37 8.49 -6.76 -1.92
N ARG A 38 8.68 -7.44 -3.04
CA ARG A 38 9.28 -6.88 -4.26
C ARG A 38 8.29 -6.54 -5.35
N HIS A 39 7.02 -6.97 -5.25
CA HIS A 39 6.02 -6.57 -6.23
C HIS A 39 5.53 -5.14 -5.99
N ASP A 40 5.36 -4.70 -4.73
CA ASP A 40 5.13 -3.29 -4.38
C ASP A 40 6.27 -2.79 -3.46
N TRP A 41 7.32 -2.25 -4.07
CA TRP A 41 8.49 -1.74 -3.34
C TRP A 41 8.24 -0.42 -2.64
N THR A 42 7.11 0.24 -2.88
CA THR A 42 6.72 1.44 -2.13
C THR A 42 6.09 1.09 -0.78
N ALA A 43 5.57 -0.14 -0.64
CA ALA A 43 4.95 -0.65 0.57
C ALA A 43 5.36 -2.11 0.88
N PRO A 44 6.66 -2.41 1.02
CA PRO A 44 7.17 -3.77 1.09
C PRO A 44 6.63 -4.57 2.29
N PHE A 45 6.39 -3.93 3.44
CA PHE A 45 5.80 -4.60 4.62
C PHE A 45 4.40 -5.16 4.36
N ILE A 46 3.62 -4.49 3.50
CA ILE A 46 2.27 -4.93 3.16
C ILE A 46 2.34 -6.19 2.29
N GLY A 47 3.23 -6.23 1.28
CA GLY A 47 3.46 -7.41 0.46
C GLY A 47 3.89 -8.62 1.28
N GLU A 48 4.86 -8.43 2.20
CA GLU A 48 5.31 -9.48 3.12
C GLU A 48 4.16 -10.01 3.99
N THR A 49 3.40 -9.09 4.59
CA THR A 49 2.31 -9.43 5.51
C THR A 49 1.18 -10.14 4.78
N GLY A 50 0.78 -9.69 3.59
CA GLY A 50 -0.29 -10.33 2.81
C GLY A 50 0.06 -11.76 2.41
N ALA A 51 1.29 -11.99 1.95
CA ALA A 51 1.77 -13.33 1.63
C ALA A 51 1.88 -14.23 2.87
N ALA A 52 2.36 -13.71 4.00
CA ALA A 52 2.43 -14.45 5.24
C ALA A 52 1.03 -14.83 5.76
N HIS A 53 0.07 -13.90 5.74
CA HIS A 53 -1.32 -14.17 6.13
C HIS A 53 -1.95 -15.28 5.29
N ALA A 54 -1.75 -15.28 3.96
CA ALA A 54 -2.30 -16.32 3.10
C ALA A 54 -1.78 -17.74 3.48
N ILE A 55 -0.51 -17.83 3.86
CA ILE A 55 0.10 -19.07 4.29
C ILE A 55 -0.35 -19.45 5.71
N GLU A 56 -0.42 -18.48 6.61
CA GLU A 56 -0.89 -18.65 7.99
C GLU A 56 -2.35 -19.13 8.02
N ASP A 57 -3.23 -18.50 7.23
CA ASP A 57 -4.64 -18.90 7.08
C ASP A 57 -4.75 -20.34 6.54
N ALA A 58 -3.97 -20.67 5.49
CA ALA A 58 -3.98 -22.01 4.91
C ALA A 58 -3.54 -23.09 5.90
N MET A 59 -2.69 -22.74 6.85
CA MET A 59 -2.13 -23.66 7.85
C MET A 59 -2.84 -23.61 9.21
N GLY A 60 -3.80 -22.68 9.40
CA GLY A 60 -4.44 -22.45 10.69
C GLY A 60 -3.48 -21.94 11.76
N ILE A 61 -2.45 -21.16 11.37
CA ILE A 61 -1.45 -20.61 12.31
C ILE A 61 -2.00 -19.35 12.95
N THR A 62 -2.05 -19.33 14.28
CA THR A 62 -2.35 -18.13 15.06
C THR A 62 -1.04 -17.41 15.39
N ILE A 63 -0.94 -16.14 15.03
CA ILE A 63 0.20 -15.29 15.36
C ILE A 63 0.03 -14.64 16.74
N PRO A 64 1.12 -14.34 17.47
CA PRO A 64 1.03 -13.59 18.72
C PRO A 64 0.40 -12.21 18.53
N THR A 65 -0.38 -11.75 19.51
CA THR A 65 -1.04 -10.43 19.47
C THR A 65 -0.03 -9.31 19.21
N ARG A 66 1.10 -9.31 19.90
CA ARG A 66 2.17 -8.32 19.70
C ARG A 66 2.67 -8.28 18.26
N VAL A 67 2.77 -9.41 17.59
CA VAL A 67 3.17 -9.51 16.17
C VAL A 67 2.11 -8.85 15.27
N ALA A 68 0.82 -9.11 15.52
CA ALA A 68 -0.26 -8.51 14.75
C ALA A 68 -0.22 -6.97 14.82
N TRP A 69 -0.01 -6.42 16.01
CA TRP A 69 0.10 -4.98 16.22
C TRP A 69 1.31 -4.37 15.53
N ILE A 70 2.48 -5.00 15.62
CA ILE A 70 3.70 -4.51 14.95
C ILE A 70 3.56 -4.58 13.43
N ARG A 71 3.00 -5.67 12.88
CA ARG A 71 2.73 -5.76 11.43
C ARG A 71 1.79 -4.66 10.96
N THR A 72 0.76 -4.35 11.74
CA THR A 72 -0.18 -3.25 11.43
C THR A 72 0.53 -1.90 11.47
N LEU A 73 1.37 -1.64 12.48
CA LEU A 73 2.19 -0.42 12.55
C LEU A 73 3.06 -0.24 11.30
N LEU A 74 3.79 -1.28 10.92
CA LEU A 74 4.70 -1.24 9.77
C LEU A 74 3.94 -1.11 8.44
N ALA A 75 2.76 -1.71 8.33
CA ALA A 75 1.89 -1.57 7.17
C ALA A 75 1.40 -0.12 7.02
N GLU A 76 0.90 0.50 8.10
CA GLU A 76 0.45 1.89 8.05
C GLU A 76 1.60 2.87 7.83
N PHE A 77 2.75 2.63 8.46
CA PHE A 77 3.96 3.42 8.22
C PHE A 77 4.40 3.37 6.75
N SER A 78 4.42 2.19 6.13
CA SER A 78 4.79 2.08 4.71
C SER A 78 3.73 2.68 3.79
N ARG A 79 2.45 2.67 4.17
CA ARG A 79 1.35 3.32 3.44
C ARG A 79 1.58 4.83 3.34
N ILE A 80 1.93 5.51 4.44
CA ILE A 80 2.24 6.94 4.43
C ILE A 80 3.37 7.22 3.44
N THR A 81 4.45 6.46 3.50
CA THR A 81 5.61 6.61 2.61
C THR A 81 5.25 6.40 1.14
N SER A 82 4.40 5.40 0.87
CA SER A 82 3.89 5.12 -0.47
C SER A 82 3.05 6.29 -1.02
N HIS A 83 2.15 6.84 -0.20
CA HIS A 83 1.34 7.99 -0.61
C HIS A 83 2.20 9.24 -0.85
N PHE A 84 3.19 9.50 -0.02
CA PHE A 84 4.12 10.61 -0.23
C PHE A 84 4.86 10.52 -1.56
N THR A 85 5.18 9.31 -2.02
CA THR A 85 5.83 9.11 -3.33
C THR A 85 4.99 9.68 -4.48
N PHE A 86 3.65 9.53 -4.44
CA PHE A 86 2.75 10.08 -5.46
C PHE A 86 2.33 11.52 -5.19
N LEU A 87 2.23 11.91 -3.93
CA LEU A 87 1.96 13.28 -3.53
C LEU A 87 3.14 14.22 -3.85
N SER A 88 4.34 13.70 -4.13
CA SER A 88 5.47 14.51 -4.63
C SER A 88 5.14 15.21 -5.93
N TRP A 89 4.22 14.66 -6.75
CA TRP A 89 3.70 15.32 -7.94
C TRP A 89 3.09 16.68 -7.63
N VAL A 90 2.43 16.86 -6.47
CA VAL A 90 1.82 18.14 -6.08
C VAL A 90 2.88 19.23 -5.94
N GLY A 91 4.02 18.93 -5.27
CA GLY A 91 5.13 19.87 -5.14
C GLY A 91 5.70 20.28 -6.50
N HIS A 92 5.92 19.30 -7.38
CA HIS A 92 6.40 19.54 -8.74
C HIS A 92 5.41 20.39 -9.56
N HIS A 93 4.13 20.04 -9.53
CA HIS A 93 3.09 20.74 -10.29
C HIS A 93 2.89 22.19 -9.81
N CYS A 94 3.08 22.47 -8.52
CA CYS A 94 3.00 23.81 -7.94
C CYS A 94 4.29 24.63 -8.08
N ASP A 95 5.36 24.07 -8.66
CA ASP A 95 6.71 24.64 -8.70
C ASP A 95 7.23 25.04 -7.30
N ASP A 96 6.87 24.21 -6.29
CA ASP A 96 7.27 24.39 -4.89
C ASP A 96 8.45 23.47 -4.53
N ALA A 97 9.67 23.93 -4.83
CA ALA A 97 10.90 23.20 -4.52
C ALA A 97 11.08 22.91 -3.01
N GLY A 98 10.49 23.74 -2.14
CA GLY A 98 10.50 23.51 -0.69
C GLY A 98 9.68 22.29 -0.33
N LEU A 99 8.47 22.17 -0.88
CA LEU A 99 7.58 21.03 -0.70
C LEU A 99 8.19 19.75 -1.28
N GLU A 100 8.75 19.80 -2.49
CA GLU A 100 9.45 18.65 -3.10
C GLU A 100 10.57 18.12 -2.20
N ASN A 101 11.44 19.01 -1.71
CA ASN A 101 12.53 18.65 -0.80
C ASN A 101 12.02 18.08 0.53
N ALA A 102 10.96 18.64 1.09
CA ALA A 102 10.37 18.15 2.33
C ALA A 102 9.83 16.72 2.17
N ILE A 103 9.14 16.43 1.06
CA ILE A 103 8.63 15.10 0.74
C ILE A 103 9.78 14.10 0.54
N ALA A 104 10.79 14.47 -0.26
CA ALA A 104 11.96 13.61 -0.50
C ALA A 104 12.70 13.29 0.82
N THR A 105 12.83 14.28 1.70
CA THR A 105 13.44 14.13 3.02
C THR A 105 12.60 13.20 3.92
N ALA A 106 11.28 13.36 3.93
CA ALA A 106 10.37 12.50 4.69
C ALA A 106 10.48 11.04 4.24
N ILE A 107 10.48 10.77 2.92
CA ILE A 107 10.64 9.43 2.36
C ILE A 107 12.02 8.84 2.74
N GLU A 108 13.09 9.61 2.63
CA GLU A 108 14.43 9.13 2.99
C GLU A 108 14.57 8.83 4.48
N ASN A 109 14.01 9.67 5.35
CA ASN A 109 13.99 9.43 6.79
C ASN A 109 13.16 8.18 7.14
N ALA A 110 12.02 7.95 6.48
CA ALA A 110 11.26 6.71 6.62
C ALA A 110 12.12 5.47 6.27
N ARG A 111 12.86 5.51 5.17
CA ARG A 111 13.78 4.43 4.77
C ARG A 111 14.90 4.19 5.78
N ARG A 112 15.39 5.23 6.45
CA ARG A 112 16.37 5.10 7.54
C ARG A 112 15.75 4.40 8.76
N ILE A 113 14.48 4.68 9.08
CA ILE A 113 13.76 3.97 10.13
C ILE A 113 13.56 2.51 9.74
N TRP A 114 13.18 2.20 8.49
CA TRP A 114 13.12 0.83 7.99
C TRP A 114 14.46 0.10 8.17
N GLN A 115 15.57 0.77 7.84
CA GLN A 115 16.90 0.20 8.02
C GLN A 115 17.21 -0.11 9.50
N ARG A 116 16.81 0.77 10.42
CA ARG A 116 17.01 0.53 11.85
C ARG A 116 16.22 -0.68 12.36
N CYS A 117 14.98 -0.86 11.93
CA CYS A 117 14.16 -1.98 12.39
C CYS A 117 14.46 -3.31 11.67
N SER A 118 14.97 -3.30 10.45
CA SER A 118 15.10 -4.48 9.59
C SER A 118 16.51 -4.78 9.11
N GLY A 119 17.40 -3.79 9.13
CA GLY A 119 18.73 -3.86 8.50
C GLY A 119 18.73 -3.49 7.01
N ASN A 120 17.57 -3.20 6.40
CA ASN A 120 17.46 -2.89 4.98
C ASN A 120 16.57 -1.67 4.73
N ARG A 121 16.98 -0.79 3.80
CA ARG A 121 16.30 0.47 3.49
C ARG A 121 15.11 0.34 2.54
N ILE A 122 15.04 -0.73 1.76
CA ILE A 122 14.06 -0.87 0.66
C ILE A 122 13.21 -2.13 0.85
N HIS A 123 13.84 -3.28 1.09
CA HIS A 123 13.17 -4.56 1.28
C HIS A 123 13.47 -5.10 2.67
N PRO A 124 12.63 -4.80 3.66
CA PRO A 124 12.92 -5.11 5.07
C PRO A 124 13.03 -6.61 5.34
N MET A 125 12.22 -7.44 4.68
CA MET A 125 12.26 -8.91 4.79
C MET A 125 12.21 -9.41 6.23
N ILE A 126 11.38 -8.78 7.06
CA ILE A 126 11.27 -9.10 8.49
C ILE A 126 10.05 -9.94 8.83
N THR A 127 9.01 -9.91 7.99
CA THR A 127 7.83 -10.74 8.20
C THR A 127 8.17 -12.20 7.97
N ARG A 128 7.84 -13.03 8.96
CA ARG A 128 7.99 -14.48 8.92
C ARG A 128 6.62 -15.12 9.04
N ILE A 129 6.45 -16.33 8.52
CA ILE A 129 5.25 -17.12 8.81
C ILE A 129 5.20 -17.37 10.32
N GLY A 130 4.12 -16.99 10.95
CA GLY A 130 3.94 -17.11 12.40
C GLY A 130 4.61 -16.00 13.23
N GLY A 131 5.25 -14.98 12.62
CA GLY A 131 5.96 -13.99 13.41
C GLY A 131 6.67 -12.88 12.66
N LEU A 132 7.63 -12.29 13.35
CA LEU A 132 8.50 -11.22 12.88
C LEU A 132 9.94 -11.44 13.31
N ARG A 133 10.87 -11.00 12.47
CA ARG A 133 12.29 -10.88 12.81
C ARG A 133 12.70 -9.41 12.75
N ILE A 134 12.49 -8.71 13.84
CA ILE A 134 12.91 -7.32 14.00
C ILE A 134 14.08 -7.24 14.99
N HIS A 135 14.80 -6.11 14.98
CA HIS A 135 15.77 -5.82 16.03
C HIS A 135 15.02 -5.30 17.27
N PRO A 136 14.92 -6.09 18.38
CA PRO A 136 14.09 -5.73 19.53
C PRO A 136 14.65 -4.53 20.31
N GLU A 137 15.96 -4.31 20.26
CA GLU A 137 16.68 -3.25 20.99
C GLU A 137 16.80 -1.94 20.20
N SER A 138 16.14 -1.85 19.04
CA SER A 138 16.27 -0.67 18.20
C SER A 138 15.40 0.48 18.72
N GLU A 139 15.99 1.66 18.82
CA GLU A 139 15.35 2.95 19.13
C GLU A 139 14.47 3.45 17.95
N TRP A 140 14.05 2.54 17.05
CA TRP A 140 13.30 2.92 15.86
C TRP A 140 11.89 3.41 16.17
N GLN A 141 11.27 2.92 17.26
CA GLN A 141 9.90 3.31 17.63
C GLN A 141 9.81 4.79 18.07
N PRO A 142 10.67 5.30 18.96
CA PRO A 142 10.73 6.72 19.26
C PRO A 142 11.02 7.57 18.03
N THR A 143 11.98 7.16 17.20
CA THR A 143 12.30 7.87 15.95
C THR A 143 11.12 7.87 14.97
N LEU A 144 10.33 6.78 14.91
CA LEU A 144 9.08 6.77 14.15
C LEU A 144 8.08 7.77 14.71
N GLY A 145 7.98 7.86 16.04
CA GLY A 145 7.14 8.86 16.70
C GLY A 145 7.46 10.28 16.25
N GLU A 146 8.72 10.69 16.29
CA GLU A 146 9.17 12.00 15.82
C GLU A 146 8.87 12.20 14.32
N TRP A 147 9.16 11.19 13.51
CA TRP A 147 8.86 11.24 12.07
C TRP A 147 7.37 11.41 11.77
N LEU A 148 6.47 10.84 12.58
CA LEU A 148 5.02 11.00 12.40
C LEU A 148 4.57 12.45 12.66
N ASP A 149 5.23 13.20 13.52
CA ASP A 149 4.94 14.63 13.74
C ASP A 149 5.33 15.44 12.49
N ASP A 150 6.52 15.19 11.93
CA ASP A 150 6.98 15.80 10.69
C ASP A 150 6.03 15.42 9.51
N ALA A 151 5.62 14.17 9.43
CA ALA A 151 4.71 13.67 8.41
C ALA A 151 3.34 14.37 8.48
N ASN A 152 2.80 14.62 9.67
CA ASN A 152 1.52 15.33 9.85
C ASN A 152 1.63 16.80 9.41
N ALA A 153 2.74 17.48 9.74
CA ALA A 153 2.99 18.83 9.26
C ALA A 153 3.09 18.87 7.73
N LEU A 154 3.78 17.88 7.14
CA LEU A 154 3.90 17.74 5.69
C LEU A 154 2.55 17.46 5.00
N VAL A 155 1.70 16.62 5.57
CA VAL A 155 0.33 16.38 5.05
C VAL A 155 -0.49 17.68 5.04
N THR A 156 -0.36 18.51 6.08
CA THR A 156 -1.03 19.81 6.14
C THR A 156 -0.53 20.75 5.03
N TRP A 157 0.77 20.81 4.79
CA TRP A 157 1.35 21.60 3.70
C TRP A 157 0.90 21.08 2.33
N LEU A 158 0.99 19.77 2.10
CA LEU A 158 0.49 19.11 0.88
C LEU A 158 -0.97 19.43 0.61
N ARG A 159 -1.81 19.38 1.64
CA ARG A 159 -3.24 19.70 1.50
C ARG A 159 -3.45 21.15 1.10
N THR A 160 -2.74 22.08 1.73
CA THR A 160 -2.81 23.51 1.39
C THR A 160 -2.37 23.77 -0.04
N ALA A 161 -1.26 23.17 -0.48
CA ALA A 161 -0.77 23.28 -1.85
C ALA A 161 -1.76 22.68 -2.86
N LEU A 162 -2.32 21.50 -2.56
CA LEU A 162 -3.32 20.85 -3.42
C LEU A 162 -4.60 21.71 -3.54
N ASP A 163 -5.06 22.31 -2.45
CA ASP A 163 -6.26 23.16 -2.45
C ASP A 163 -6.06 24.41 -3.31
N ALA A 164 -4.84 24.93 -3.37
CA ALA A 164 -4.45 26.06 -4.23
C ALA A 164 -4.18 25.64 -5.69
N THR A 165 -4.04 24.34 -5.98
CA THR A 165 -3.70 23.83 -7.31
C THR A 165 -4.86 24.03 -8.29
N VAL A 166 -4.56 24.68 -9.42
CA VAL A 166 -5.48 24.84 -10.54
C VAL A 166 -5.32 23.68 -11.53
N GLY A 167 -6.42 23.24 -12.16
CA GLY A 167 -6.34 22.28 -13.26
C GLY A 167 -6.40 20.80 -12.86
N VAL A 168 -6.68 20.48 -11.60
CA VAL A 168 -6.89 19.08 -11.14
C VAL A 168 -8.35 18.75 -10.82
N ARG A 169 -9.20 19.79 -10.65
CA ARG A 169 -10.62 19.62 -10.39
C ARG A 169 -11.38 19.37 -11.69
N GLY A 170 -12.25 18.35 -11.68
CA GLY A 170 -13.01 17.93 -12.86
C GLY A 170 -12.17 17.17 -13.91
N VAL A 171 -10.88 16.92 -13.65
CA VAL A 171 -9.99 16.18 -14.56
C VAL A 171 -10.13 14.69 -14.31
N ALA A 172 -10.25 13.90 -15.39
CA ALA A 172 -10.31 12.44 -15.38
C ALA A 172 -11.28 11.89 -14.33
N VAL A 173 -12.53 12.32 -14.42
CA VAL A 173 -13.59 11.88 -13.51
C VAL A 173 -13.88 10.40 -13.68
N ILE A 174 -13.80 9.64 -12.59
CA ILE A 174 -14.17 8.23 -12.52
C ILE A 174 -15.49 8.14 -11.77
N PRO A 175 -16.62 7.96 -12.46
CA PRO A 175 -17.92 7.84 -11.81
C PRO A 175 -18.06 6.47 -11.11
N THR A 176 -18.94 6.41 -10.12
CA THR A 176 -19.14 5.23 -9.27
C THR A 176 -19.40 3.93 -10.04
N ASN A 177 -20.13 4.00 -11.17
CA ASN A 177 -20.41 2.84 -12.00
C ASN A 177 -19.15 2.22 -12.68
N MET A 178 -18.06 2.96 -12.77
CA MET A 178 -16.77 2.41 -13.25
C MET A 178 -16.05 1.60 -12.18
N ILE A 179 -16.34 1.81 -10.89
CA ILE A 179 -15.65 1.13 -9.79
C ILE A 179 -15.83 -0.38 -9.90
N ASP A 180 -17.06 -0.86 -10.03
CA ASP A 180 -17.35 -2.29 -10.18
C ASP A 180 -16.90 -2.81 -11.54
N ARG A 181 -17.11 -2.04 -12.60
CA ARG A 181 -16.77 -2.45 -13.98
C ARG A 181 -15.28 -2.76 -14.16
N TYR A 182 -14.40 -1.96 -13.55
CA TYR A 182 -12.94 -2.13 -13.64
C TYR A 182 -12.36 -2.84 -12.40
N GLY A 183 -13.17 -3.13 -11.39
CA GLY A 183 -12.70 -3.71 -10.13
C GLY A 183 -11.78 -2.77 -9.34
N LEU A 184 -12.05 -1.47 -9.41
CA LEU A 184 -11.25 -0.45 -8.73
C LEU A 184 -11.39 -0.57 -7.21
N SER A 185 -10.36 -0.17 -6.48
CA SER A 185 -10.37 -0.20 -5.01
C SER A 185 -9.44 0.86 -4.42
N GLY A 186 -9.47 0.98 -3.08
CA GLY A 186 -8.61 1.88 -2.36
C GLY A 186 -8.92 3.37 -2.58
N PRO A 187 -7.91 4.23 -2.64
CA PRO A 187 -8.09 5.67 -2.77
C PRO A 187 -8.94 6.07 -3.98
N VAL A 188 -8.76 5.39 -5.12
CA VAL A 188 -9.53 5.66 -6.35
C VAL A 188 -11.03 5.41 -6.13
N SER A 189 -11.36 4.30 -5.48
CA SER A 189 -12.74 3.92 -5.17
C SER A 189 -13.37 4.89 -4.16
N ARG A 190 -12.65 5.22 -3.09
CA ARG A 190 -13.13 6.15 -2.05
C ARG A 190 -13.33 7.57 -2.61
N ALA A 191 -12.42 8.05 -3.46
CA ALA A 191 -12.54 9.33 -4.14
C ALA A 191 -13.78 9.43 -5.06
N SER A 192 -14.34 8.28 -5.47
CA SER A 192 -15.57 8.19 -6.28
C SER A 192 -16.82 7.88 -5.43
N GLY A 193 -16.71 7.91 -4.09
CA GLY A 193 -17.83 7.75 -3.16
C GLY A 193 -18.16 6.34 -2.72
N VAL A 194 -17.29 5.37 -3.03
CA VAL A 194 -17.45 3.99 -2.53
C VAL A 194 -16.60 3.80 -1.28
N ASP A 195 -17.24 3.77 -0.12
CA ASP A 195 -16.58 3.57 1.18
C ASP A 195 -16.24 2.08 1.39
N LEU A 196 -15.18 1.64 0.72
CA LEU A 196 -14.63 0.30 0.87
C LEU A 196 -13.17 0.38 1.33
N ASP A 197 -12.94 0.00 2.60
CA ASP A 197 -11.61 -0.11 3.20
C ASP A 197 -11.52 -1.45 3.94
N THR A 198 -10.71 -2.39 3.44
CA THR A 198 -10.61 -3.73 4.00
C THR A 198 -9.90 -3.75 5.36
N ARG A 199 -9.19 -2.69 5.75
CA ARG A 199 -8.60 -2.55 7.09
C ARG A 199 -9.66 -2.65 8.18
N ARG A 200 -10.84 -2.05 7.97
CA ARG A 200 -11.98 -2.04 8.91
C ARG A 200 -12.58 -3.42 9.21
N ARG A 201 -12.04 -4.48 8.62
CA ARG A 201 -12.48 -5.87 8.83
C ARG A 201 -11.45 -6.72 9.54
N THR A 202 -10.42 -6.11 10.13
CA THR A 202 -9.29 -6.81 10.76
C THR A 202 -9.24 -6.48 12.23
N ALA A 203 -9.10 -7.48 13.09
CA ALA A 203 -9.22 -7.38 14.56
C ALA A 203 -8.37 -6.27 15.21
N VAL A 204 -7.13 -6.04 14.73
CA VAL A 204 -6.29 -4.96 15.28
C VAL A 204 -6.92 -3.59 15.01
N TYR A 205 -7.46 -3.38 13.81
CA TYR A 205 -8.07 -2.10 13.44
C TYR A 205 -9.42 -1.86 14.13
N ASP A 206 -10.13 -2.90 14.55
CA ASP A 206 -11.36 -2.77 15.34
C ASP A 206 -11.12 -2.17 16.73
N GLU A 207 -9.89 -2.31 17.26
CA GLU A 207 -9.48 -1.75 18.53
C GLU A 207 -8.96 -0.31 18.44
N LEU A 208 -8.79 0.23 17.23
CA LEU A 208 -8.26 1.56 16.97
C LEU A 208 -9.40 2.58 16.73
N LYS A 209 -9.16 3.81 17.17
CA LYS A 209 -10.08 4.93 16.90
C LYS A 209 -9.73 5.54 15.55
N TRP A 210 -10.63 5.41 14.60
CA TRP A 210 -10.48 6.01 13.28
C TRP A 210 -10.80 7.50 13.31
N PRO A 211 -9.90 8.36 12.79
CA PRO A 211 -10.25 9.76 12.61
C PRO A 211 -11.39 9.90 11.58
N GLU A 212 -12.25 10.88 11.80
CA GLU A 212 -13.22 11.28 10.79
C GLU A 212 -12.51 11.94 9.61
N VAL A 213 -12.86 11.53 8.41
CA VAL A 213 -12.27 12.04 7.18
C VAL A 213 -13.40 12.51 6.25
N VAL A 214 -13.31 13.75 5.84
CA VAL A 214 -14.21 14.30 4.84
C VAL A 214 -13.62 14.03 3.46
N ILE A 215 -14.31 13.21 2.67
CA ILE A 215 -13.97 12.96 1.27
C ILE A 215 -15.02 13.69 0.41
N GLU A 216 -14.56 14.49 -0.55
CA GLU A 216 -15.41 15.01 -1.60
C GLU A 216 -15.47 13.98 -2.74
N PRO A 217 -16.56 13.22 -2.89
CA PRO A 217 -16.59 12.06 -3.78
C PRO A 217 -16.87 12.46 -5.24
N ARG A 218 -16.06 13.35 -5.80
CA ARG A 218 -16.20 13.82 -7.19
C ARG A 218 -15.58 12.86 -8.20
N GLY A 219 -14.73 11.92 -7.77
CA GLY A 219 -14.03 10.98 -8.62
C GLY A 219 -12.97 11.59 -9.53
N ASP A 220 -12.64 12.87 -9.40
CA ASP A 220 -11.64 13.58 -10.20
C ASP A 220 -10.20 13.43 -9.63
N ALA A 221 -9.23 13.96 -10.34
CA ALA A 221 -7.82 13.90 -9.93
C ALA A 221 -7.60 14.58 -8.57
N TYR A 222 -8.25 15.72 -8.31
CA TYR A 222 -8.21 16.40 -7.03
C TYR A 222 -8.70 15.49 -5.89
N SER A 223 -9.88 14.89 -6.05
CA SER A 223 -10.47 14.03 -5.02
C SER A 223 -9.57 12.81 -4.73
N ARG A 224 -8.91 12.25 -5.74
CA ARG A 224 -7.95 11.15 -5.54
C ARG A 224 -6.72 11.60 -4.76
N LEU A 225 -6.09 12.71 -5.14
CA LEU A 225 -4.92 13.25 -4.43
C LEU A 225 -5.28 13.66 -2.99
N ALA A 226 -6.45 14.29 -2.80
CA ALA A 226 -6.98 14.63 -1.47
C ALA A 226 -7.21 13.38 -0.61
N THR A 227 -7.66 12.29 -1.22
CA THR A 227 -7.83 11.00 -0.53
C THR A 227 -6.47 10.43 -0.09
N LEU A 228 -5.40 10.56 -0.90
CA LEU A 228 -4.06 10.15 -0.48
C LEU A 228 -3.55 10.95 0.73
N CYS A 229 -3.79 12.27 0.76
CA CYS A 229 -3.46 13.11 1.92
C CYS A 229 -4.23 12.66 3.17
N ASN A 230 -5.52 12.40 3.02
CA ASN A 230 -6.38 11.93 4.11
C ASN A 230 -5.94 10.55 4.63
N ASP A 231 -5.66 9.61 3.73
CA ASP A 231 -5.18 8.28 4.09
C ASP A 231 -3.83 8.35 4.82
N ALA A 232 -2.93 9.25 4.43
CA ALA A 232 -1.67 9.47 5.14
C ALA A 232 -1.90 9.99 6.57
N ALA A 233 -2.82 10.95 6.74
CA ALA A 233 -3.21 11.46 8.06
C ALA A 233 -3.86 10.38 8.95
N VAL A 234 -4.77 9.58 8.38
CA VAL A 234 -5.39 8.44 9.07
C VAL A 234 -4.34 7.45 9.52
N SER A 235 -3.46 7.03 8.60
CA SER A 235 -2.38 6.09 8.89
C SER A 235 -1.44 6.61 9.97
N SER A 236 -1.12 7.91 9.96
CA SER A 236 -0.32 8.54 11.01
C SER A 236 -1.00 8.47 12.39
N SER A 237 -2.30 8.77 12.45
CA SER A 237 -3.08 8.64 13.69
C SER A 237 -3.13 7.20 14.21
N LEU A 238 -3.33 6.23 13.32
CA LEU A 238 -3.31 4.80 13.67
C LEU A 238 -1.93 4.37 14.18
N CYS A 239 -0.85 4.79 13.52
CA CYS A 239 0.52 4.53 13.97
C CYS A 239 0.77 5.05 15.39
N ARG A 240 0.31 6.26 15.71
CA ARG A 240 0.43 6.83 17.05
C ARG A 240 -0.26 5.95 18.11
N GLN A 241 -1.51 5.60 17.88
CA GLN A 241 -2.27 4.76 18.80
C GLN A 241 -1.60 3.40 19.01
N ILE A 242 -1.00 2.83 17.97
CA ILE A 242 -0.27 1.56 18.07
C ILE A 242 1.01 1.75 18.88
N LEU A 243 1.79 2.80 18.61
CA LEU A 243 3.02 3.10 19.37
C LEU A 243 2.75 3.28 20.86
N ASP A 244 1.66 3.97 21.23
CA ASP A 244 1.24 4.17 22.62
C ASP A 244 0.86 2.85 23.31
N ARG A 245 0.36 1.87 22.54
CA ARG A 245 -0.09 0.58 23.07
C ARG A 245 1.02 -0.47 23.14
N LEU A 246 2.01 -0.42 22.24
CA LEU A 246 3.06 -1.43 22.14
C LEU A 246 3.82 -1.71 23.43
N PRO A 247 4.16 -0.71 24.29
CA PRO A 247 4.84 -0.96 25.56
C PRO A 247 4.07 -1.87 26.52
N ASN A 248 2.74 -1.92 26.39
CA ASN A 248 1.85 -2.73 27.22
C ASN A 248 1.49 -4.09 26.58
N LEU A 249 2.05 -4.40 25.43
CA LEU A 249 1.83 -5.66 24.72
C LEU A 249 3.03 -6.59 24.93
N ASP A 250 2.91 -7.48 25.89
CA ASP A 250 3.88 -8.53 26.11
C ASP A 250 3.67 -9.72 25.18
N GLY A 251 4.70 -10.57 25.08
CA GLY A 251 4.61 -11.84 24.37
C GLY A 251 5.73 -12.04 23.35
N PRO A 252 5.79 -13.25 22.78
CA PRO A 252 6.81 -13.62 21.81
C PRO A 252 6.60 -12.89 20.47
N LEU A 253 7.68 -12.80 19.70
CA LEU A 253 7.65 -12.26 18.33
C LEU A 253 7.41 -13.34 17.27
N GLU A 254 7.26 -14.59 17.67
CA GLU A 254 7.00 -15.70 16.75
C GLU A 254 6.23 -16.84 17.44
N THR A 255 5.43 -17.53 16.66
CA THR A 255 4.83 -18.81 17.01
C THR A 255 5.81 -19.92 16.65
N ARG A 256 6.00 -20.89 17.56
CA ARG A 256 6.87 -22.05 17.28
C ARG A 256 6.29 -22.91 16.15
N LEU A 257 7.03 -23.01 15.07
CA LEU A 257 6.64 -23.77 13.89
C LEU A 257 7.59 -24.98 13.68
N PRO A 258 7.11 -26.02 12.98
CA PRO A 258 7.96 -27.15 12.56
C PRO A 258 9.11 -26.65 11.67
N THR A 259 10.22 -27.39 11.67
CA THR A 259 11.37 -27.11 10.79
C THR A 259 10.95 -27.11 9.31
N THR A 260 10.09 -28.04 8.92
CA THR A 260 9.53 -28.11 7.56
C THR A 260 8.08 -27.66 7.57
N ILE A 261 7.76 -26.64 6.81
CA ILE A 261 6.39 -26.12 6.63
C ILE A 261 5.77 -26.80 5.42
N LYS A 262 4.54 -27.33 5.61
CA LYS A 262 3.70 -27.92 4.55
C LYS A 262 2.29 -27.43 4.77
N ALA A 263 1.76 -26.61 3.87
CA ALA A 263 0.34 -26.25 3.94
C ALA A 263 -0.55 -27.46 3.56
N PRO A 264 -1.64 -27.69 4.28
CA PRO A 264 -2.62 -28.71 3.93
C PRO A 264 -3.12 -28.57 2.50
N ARG A 265 -3.59 -29.66 1.90
CA ARG A 265 -4.23 -29.60 0.58
C ARG A 265 -5.50 -28.77 0.65
N GLY A 266 -5.60 -27.74 -0.20
CA GLY A 266 -6.75 -26.85 -0.24
C GLY A 266 -6.48 -25.56 -0.98
N ARG A 267 -7.47 -24.68 -0.96
CA ARG A 267 -7.41 -23.32 -1.48
C ARG A 267 -7.76 -22.33 -0.37
N THR A 268 -6.99 -21.25 -0.28
CA THR A 268 -7.23 -20.17 0.68
C THR A 268 -7.15 -18.84 -0.07
N TRP A 269 -8.11 -17.97 0.22
CA TRP A 269 -8.14 -16.61 -0.29
C TRP A 269 -8.03 -15.62 0.86
N THR A 270 -6.99 -14.80 0.83
CA THR A 270 -6.73 -13.77 1.86
C THR A 270 -6.61 -12.41 1.19
N THR A 271 -7.08 -11.37 1.84
CA THR A 271 -7.00 -9.99 1.36
C THR A 271 -6.37 -9.07 2.40
N ILE A 272 -5.64 -8.07 1.91
CA ILE A 272 -5.09 -6.97 2.71
C ILE A 272 -5.31 -5.66 1.97
N GLU A 273 -5.45 -4.56 2.69
CA GLU A 273 -5.49 -3.23 2.09
C GLU A 273 -4.07 -2.76 1.81
N ALA A 274 -3.67 -2.75 0.54
CA ALA A 274 -2.44 -2.12 0.07
C ALA A 274 -2.64 -0.61 -0.14
N PRO A 275 -1.58 0.20 -0.33
CA PRO A 275 -1.74 1.65 -0.51
C PRO A 275 -2.68 2.02 -1.64
N TRP A 276 -2.67 1.24 -2.72
CA TRP A 276 -3.45 1.50 -3.93
C TRP A 276 -4.81 0.78 -3.92
N GLY A 277 -5.09 0.00 -2.86
CA GLY A 277 -6.37 -0.68 -2.68
C GLY A 277 -6.23 -2.12 -2.25
N ARG A 278 -7.29 -2.90 -2.44
CA ARG A 278 -7.36 -4.28 -1.98
C ARG A 278 -6.42 -5.19 -2.77
N ALA A 279 -5.38 -5.69 -2.10
CA ALA A 279 -4.55 -6.79 -2.59
C ALA A 279 -5.11 -8.14 -2.14
N GLY A 280 -5.05 -9.15 -3.01
CA GLY A 280 -5.55 -10.49 -2.74
C GLY A 280 -4.51 -11.57 -3.07
N TYR A 281 -4.49 -12.61 -2.26
CA TYR A 281 -3.58 -13.74 -2.36
C TYR A 281 -4.39 -15.03 -2.41
N LEU A 282 -4.37 -15.71 -3.57
CA LEU A 282 -4.97 -17.03 -3.73
C LEU A 282 -3.87 -18.09 -3.61
N LEU A 283 -3.87 -18.81 -2.50
CA LEU A 283 -2.95 -19.93 -2.28
C LEU A 283 -3.67 -21.26 -2.58
N GLU A 284 -3.12 -22.06 -3.47
CA GLU A 284 -3.48 -23.45 -3.68
C GLU A 284 -2.33 -24.36 -3.24
N SER A 285 -2.59 -25.28 -2.30
CA SER A 285 -1.64 -26.24 -1.80
C SER A 285 -2.06 -27.67 -2.13
N ARG A 286 -1.05 -28.52 -2.39
CA ARG A 286 -1.17 -29.98 -2.54
C ARG A 286 -0.52 -30.78 -1.42
N GLY A 287 -0.18 -30.13 -0.30
CA GLY A 287 0.46 -30.77 0.86
C GLY A 287 1.99 -30.87 0.73
N SER A 288 2.59 -30.12 -0.21
CA SER A 288 4.06 -30.07 -0.37
C SER A 288 4.68 -28.92 0.44
N THR A 289 6.00 -28.77 0.35
CA THR A 289 6.78 -27.68 0.96
C THR A 289 6.72 -26.38 0.14
N THR A 290 6.18 -26.45 -1.07
CA THR A 290 5.98 -25.32 -1.98
C THR A 290 4.52 -25.24 -2.36
N PRO A 291 3.97 -24.04 -2.64
CA PRO A 291 2.61 -23.91 -3.15
C PRO A 291 2.50 -24.57 -4.54
N TRP A 292 1.31 -25.10 -4.85
CA TRP A 292 0.97 -25.47 -6.20
C TRP A 292 0.74 -24.23 -7.07
N ARG A 293 0.07 -23.24 -6.49
CA ARG A 293 -0.19 -21.94 -7.09
C ARG A 293 -0.29 -20.88 -6.00
N MET A 294 0.29 -19.73 -6.24
CA MET A 294 0.00 -18.52 -5.47
C MET A 294 -0.22 -17.38 -6.45
N ALA A 295 -1.49 -17.03 -6.64
CA ALA A 295 -1.87 -15.96 -7.55
C ALA A 295 -2.13 -14.66 -6.78
N LEU A 296 -1.73 -13.55 -7.38
CA LEU A 296 -1.87 -12.20 -6.84
C LEU A 296 -2.98 -11.44 -7.56
N ARG A 297 -3.91 -10.90 -6.81
CA ARG A 297 -4.76 -9.81 -7.27
C ARG A 297 -4.15 -8.52 -6.77
N THR A 298 -3.54 -7.75 -7.65
CA THR A 298 -2.93 -6.48 -7.30
C THR A 298 -3.89 -5.32 -7.59
N PRO A 299 -3.96 -4.30 -6.71
CA PRO A 299 -4.85 -3.15 -6.94
C PRO A 299 -4.39 -2.30 -8.14
N THR A 300 -3.09 -2.14 -8.34
CA THR A 300 -2.53 -1.34 -9.44
C THR A 300 -3.00 -1.84 -10.80
N PHE A 301 -2.98 -3.17 -11.02
CA PHE A 301 -3.41 -3.75 -12.29
C PHE A 301 -4.85 -3.32 -12.65
N ALA A 302 -5.77 -3.40 -11.69
CA ALA A 302 -7.16 -2.98 -11.90
C ALA A 302 -7.27 -1.46 -12.09
N ASN A 303 -6.61 -0.67 -11.21
CA ASN A 303 -6.75 0.78 -11.20
C ASN A 303 -6.18 1.43 -12.48
N VAL A 304 -5.08 0.91 -13.03
CA VAL A 304 -4.45 1.48 -14.24
C VAL A 304 -5.26 1.21 -15.50
N GLN A 305 -6.03 0.11 -15.56
CA GLN A 305 -6.89 -0.19 -16.71
C GLN A 305 -7.95 0.89 -16.98
N VAL A 306 -8.37 1.64 -15.97
CA VAL A 306 -9.36 2.73 -16.15
C VAL A 306 -8.80 3.88 -17.01
N LEU A 307 -7.48 4.02 -17.16
CA LEU A 307 -6.86 5.03 -18.02
C LEU A 307 -7.36 4.95 -19.46
N GLU A 308 -7.65 3.76 -19.97
CA GLU A 308 -8.20 3.59 -21.33
C GLU A 308 -9.58 4.23 -21.50
N ALA A 309 -10.31 4.40 -20.41
CA ALA A 309 -11.63 5.02 -20.42
C ALA A 309 -11.63 6.51 -20.09
N VAL A 310 -10.67 6.99 -19.26
CA VAL A 310 -10.68 8.37 -18.77
C VAL A 310 -9.71 9.31 -19.51
N LEU A 311 -8.72 8.77 -20.20
CA LEU A 311 -7.79 9.59 -20.99
C LEU A 311 -8.37 10.09 -22.31
N PRO A 312 -9.19 9.34 -23.08
CA PRO A 312 -9.80 9.89 -24.29
C PRO A 312 -10.64 11.13 -23.98
N GLY A 313 -10.37 12.24 -24.68
CA GLY A 313 -11.00 13.55 -24.43
C GLY A 313 -10.31 14.38 -23.35
N THR A 314 -9.33 13.83 -22.63
CA THR A 314 -8.52 14.59 -21.67
C THR A 314 -7.53 15.49 -22.41
N ARG A 315 -7.36 16.73 -21.96
CA ARG A 315 -6.33 17.62 -22.51
C ARG A 315 -4.95 17.04 -22.27
N VAL A 316 -4.02 17.25 -23.20
CA VAL A 316 -2.64 16.76 -23.08
C VAL A 316 -1.97 17.28 -21.81
N ASP A 317 -2.24 18.54 -21.42
CA ASP A 317 -1.73 19.17 -20.20
C ASP A 317 -2.22 18.48 -18.91
N ASP A 318 -3.37 17.79 -18.94
CA ASP A 318 -4.00 17.14 -17.79
C ASP A 318 -3.65 15.64 -17.69
N VAL A 319 -2.92 15.09 -18.67
CA VAL A 319 -2.55 13.64 -18.71
C VAL A 319 -1.69 13.27 -17.52
N GLU A 320 -0.71 14.10 -17.18
CA GLU A 320 0.19 13.83 -16.05
C GLU A 320 -0.58 13.80 -14.72
N ALA A 321 -1.45 14.79 -14.47
CA ALA A 321 -2.31 14.81 -13.28
C ALA A 321 -3.23 13.59 -13.20
N THR A 322 -3.76 13.16 -14.36
CA THR A 322 -4.59 11.96 -14.46
C THR A 322 -3.84 10.72 -13.99
N ILE A 323 -2.63 10.50 -14.50
CA ILE A 323 -1.79 9.33 -14.18
C ILE A 323 -1.29 9.39 -12.73
N ALA A 324 -0.77 10.55 -12.29
CA ALA A 324 -0.22 10.72 -10.97
C ALA A 324 -1.28 10.51 -9.86
N SER A 325 -2.52 10.93 -10.09
CA SER A 325 -3.59 10.82 -9.10
C SER A 325 -4.12 9.41 -8.87
N LEU A 326 -3.85 8.44 -9.77
CA LEU A 326 -4.33 7.07 -9.60
C LEU A 326 -3.55 6.29 -8.56
N GLY A 327 -2.26 6.59 -8.39
CA GLY A 327 -1.36 5.80 -7.56
C GLY A 327 -1.14 4.38 -8.12
N TRP A 328 0.11 4.00 -8.33
CA TRP A 328 0.47 2.72 -8.93
C TRP A 328 1.93 2.36 -8.66
N THR A 329 2.26 1.08 -8.79
CA THR A 329 3.63 0.60 -8.73
C THR A 329 3.84 -0.38 -9.88
N LEU A 330 4.93 -0.21 -10.66
CA LEU A 330 5.19 -1.06 -11.83
C LEU A 330 5.29 -2.55 -11.47
N GLY A 331 5.91 -2.89 -10.34
CA GLY A 331 6.00 -4.28 -9.92
C GLY A 331 4.65 -4.87 -9.50
N ASP A 332 3.74 -4.04 -8.99
CA ASP A 332 2.36 -4.42 -8.68
C ASP A 332 1.49 -4.51 -9.95
N LEU A 333 1.83 -3.74 -10.98
CA LEU A 333 1.19 -3.79 -12.29
C LEU A 333 1.59 -5.05 -13.07
N ASP A 334 2.89 -5.34 -13.14
CA ASP A 334 3.53 -6.34 -14.00
C ASP A 334 3.95 -7.62 -13.24
N LYS A 335 3.26 -8.00 -12.17
CA LYS A 335 3.53 -9.13 -11.25
C LYS A 335 3.87 -10.46 -11.96
#